data_dd98b5e28ed9fbc019c4dc3443129778
#
_entry.id   dd98b5e28ed9fbc019c4dc3443129778
#
_cell.length_a   1.000
_cell.length_b   1.000
_cell.length_c   1.000
_cell.angle_alpha   90.00
_cell.angle_beta   90.00
_cell.angle_gamma   90.00
#
_symmetry.space_group_name_H-M   'P 1'
#
loop_
_entity.id
_entity.type
_entity.pdbx_description
1 polymer ?
#
loop_
_entity_poly.entity_id
_entity_poly.type
_entity_poly.pdbx_seq_one_letter_code
_entity_poly.pdbx_strand_id
1 'polypeptide(L)'
;MELAGISGAAEQWKTAVDIAVLAENLGYDSIWVYDHFHNVPKPAQEAVFECWTTIAAISQLTSRIRLGQMVGCNSYRNPGLLAKITSTVDVISGGRLDWGIGAGWYESEYKGYGYEFAKPSDRIGMLRETVEIVKSMWTQEETTYDGKYYKMQRANCDPKPLQKPNPPVWIGGGGEQLTLRVVAEHADVANFGSSVDEFIKKRAILQKHCTVVGRDEDSIRKTISSEVFIRETEEEIIQAGSLNVWGKDAAEWRNEALVGTPDQVSEKIQRYLDAGCTGFIPWCSDYPSTETLELFAKKVIPNFR
;
A
#
# COMPACT_ATOMS: atom_id res chain seq x y z
N MET A 1 10.31 -3.00 -8.04
CA MET A 1 11.53 -2.54 -7.34
C MET A 1 12.69 -3.26 -8.00
N GLU A 2 13.60 -2.51 -8.61
CA GLU A 2 14.83 -3.08 -9.16
C GLU A 2 15.68 -3.65 -8.05
N LEU A 3 15.95 -4.94 -8.10
CA LEU A 3 16.99 -5.58 -7.28
C LEU A 3 18.32 -5.41 -8.01
N ALA A 4 18.72 -4.15 -8.22
CA ALA A 4 19.90 -3.80 -8.99
C ALA A 4 21.14 -4.56 -8.45
N GLY A 5 21.86 -5.24 -9.34
CA GLY A 5 23.04 -6.00 -8.98
C GLY A 5 22.80 -7.42 -8.45
N ILE A 6 21.55 -7.87 -8.30
CA ILE A 6 21.25 -9.25 -7.91
C ILE A 6 20.87 -10.05 -9.14
N SER A 7 21.65 -11.07 -9.47
CA SER A 7 21.41 -11.90 -10.63
C SER A 7 20.56 -13.13 -10.32
N GLY A 8 19.47 -13.29 -11.08
CA GLY A 8 18.58 -14.45 -11.01
C GLY A 8 17.44 -14.31 -10.02
N ALA A 9 16.24 -14.74 -10.44
CA ALA A 9 14.99 -14.59 -9.68
C ALA A 9 15.03 -15.29 -8.31
N ALA A 10 15.75 -16.41 -8.19
CA ALA A 10 15.86 -17.13 -6.92
C ALA A 10 16.63 -16.32 -5.86
N GLU A 11 17.72 -15.64 -6.24
CA GLU A 11 18.48 -14.80 -5.32
C GLU A 11 17.71 -13.52 -4.98
N GLN A 12 16.99 -12.96 -5.95
CA GLN A 12 16.10 -11.82 -5.71
C GLN A 12 14.96 -12.17 -4.72
N TRP A 13 14.38 -13.37 -4.85
CA TRP A 13 13.40 -13.87 -3.90
C TRP A 13 14.00 -14.01 -2.50
N LYS A 14 15.18 -14.64 -2.41
CA LYS A 14 15.88 -14.78 -1.11
C LYS A 14 16.13 -13.43 -0.47
N THR A 15 16.61 -12.44 -1.21
CA THR A 15 16.84 -11.09 -0.73
C THR A 15 15.52 -10.43 -0.23
N ALA A 16 14.42 -10.59 -0.96
CA ALA A 16 13.12 -10.07 -0.52
C ALA A 16 12.68 -10.69 0.82
N VAL A 17 12.89 -12.01 0.98
CA VAL A 17 12.60 -12.71 2.24
C VAL A 17 13.52 -12.23 3.38
N ASP A 18 14.81 -12.12 3.14
CA ASP A 18 15.78 -11.67 4.15
C ASP A 18 15.43 -10.26 4.66
N ILE A 19 15.03 -9.36 3.76
CA ILE A 19 14.58 -8.00 4.13
C ILE A 19 13.27 -8.03 4.90
N ALA A 20 12.31 -8.89 4.53
CA ALA A 20 11.05 -9.02 5.25
C ALA A 20 11.27 -9.49 6.70
N VAL A 21 12.14 -10.49 6.89
CA VAL A 21 12.53 -10.98 8.23
C VAL A 21 13.31 -9.91 9.00
N LEU A 22 14.20 -9.19 8.34
CA LEU A 22 14.94 -8.09 8.96
C LEU A 22 13.98 -6.99 9.44
N ALA A 23 13.00 -6.59 8.63
CA ALA A 23 12.00 -5.59 9.02
C ALA A 23 11.21 -6.03 10.27
N GLU A 24 10.80 -7.29 10.36
CA GLU A 24 10.16 -7.83 11.56
C GLU A 24 11.10 -7.74 12.79
N ASN A 25 12.37 -8.08 12.62
CA ASN A 25 13.35 -8.06 13.71
C ASN A 25 13.71 -6.64 14.17
N LEU A 26 13.68 -5.68 13.26
CA LEU A 26 13.87 -4.26 13.54
C LEU A 26 12.62 -3.61 14.18
N GLY A 27 11.50 -4.33 14.25
CA GLY A 27 10.28 -3.87 14.91
C GLY A 27 9.39 -3.00 14.05
N TYR A 28 9.43 -3.12 12.72
CA TYR A 28 8.41 -2.53 11.86
C TYR A 28 7.05 -3.18 12.13
N ASP A 29 5.98 -2.38 12.00
CA ASP A 29 4.62 -2.84 12.28
C ASP A 29 4.04 -3.63 11.09
N SER A 30 4.45 -3.31 9.86
CA SER A 30 3.90 -3.92 8.64
C SER A 30 4.87 -3.92 7.46
N ILE A 31 4.66 -4.88 6.55
CA ILE A 31 5.32 -5.00 5.25
C ILE A 31 4.28 -4.84 4.16
N TRP A 32 4.64 -4.11 3.11
CA TRP A 32 3.77 -3.83 1.98
C TRP A 32 4.42 -4.21 0.67
N VAL A 33 3.62 -4.76 -0.25
CA VAL A 33 4.03 -5.05 -1.62
C VAL A 33 3.16 -4.30 -2.61
N TYR A 34 3.69 -4.03 -3.81
CA TYR A 34 2.91 -3.50 -4.92
C TYR A 34 2.23 -4.63 -5.70
N ASP A 35 1.08 -4.34 -6.30
CA ASP A 35 0.37 -5.24 -7.21
C ASP A 35 0.66 -4.84 -8.67
N HIS A 36 1.93 -4.95 -9.06
CA HIS A 36 2.42 -4.73 -10.40
C HIS A 36 2.97 -6.03 -11.00
N PHE A 37 2.89 -6.17 -12.32
CA PHE A 37 3.38 -7.34 -13.05
C PHE A 37 4.74 -7.12 -13.71
N HIS A 38 5.16 -5.86 -13.81
CA HIS A 38 6.46 -5.44 -14.29
C HIS A 38 6.88 -4.14 -13.59
N ASN A 39 8.12 -3.71 -13.84
CA ASN A 39 8.65 -2.51 -13.20
C ASN A 39 7.89 -1.24 -13.59
N VAL A 40 7.81 -0.31 -12.65
CA VAL A 40 7.18 1.00 -12.77
C VAL A 40 8.24 2.04 -12.41
N PRO A 41 8.38 3.13 -13.14
CA PRO A 41 7.48 3.65 -14.17
C PRO A 41 7.71 3.09 -15.58
N LYS A 42 8.75 2.33 -15.81
CA LYS A 42 9.05 1.77 -17.14
C LYS A 42 9.12 0.26 -17.08
N PRO A 43 8.43 -0.47 -18.00
CA PRO A 43 8.56 -1.91 -18.08
C PRO A 43 10.02 -2.31 -18.37
N ALA A 44 10.51 -3.30 -17.65
CA ALA A 44 11.82 -3.91 -17.85
C ALA A 44 11.71 -5.43 -17.71
N GLN A 45 12.69 -6.17 -18.28
CA GLN A 45 12.79 -7.63 -18.17
C GLN A 45 13.45 -8.00 -16.83
N GLU A 46 12.75 -7.70 -15.74
CA GLU A 46 13.21 -7.93 -14.38
C GLU A 46 12.16 -8.71 -13.60
N ALA A 47 12.58 -9.43 -12.57
CA ALA A 47 11.63 -10.20 -11.77
C ALA A 47 10.78 -9.26 -10.92
N VAL A 48 9.48 -9.34 -11.13
CA VAL A 48 8.46 -8.75 -10.26
C VAL A 48 7.56 -9.89 -9.79
N PHE A 49 7.59 -10.16 -8.50
CA PHE A 49 6.83 -11.27 -7.92
C PHE A 49 5.37 -10.88 -7.75
N GLU A 50 4.46 -11.81 -8.07
CA GLU A 50 3.02 -11.60 -7.91
C GLU A 50 2.67 -11.36 -6.44
N CYS A 51 1.86 -10.34 -6.15
CA CYS A 51 1.68 -9.82 -4.81
C CYS A 51 1.05 -10.80 -3.82
N TRP A 52 0.01 -11.54 -4.20
CA TRP A 52 -0.69 -12.45 -3.28
C TRP A 52 0.11 -13.69 -2.95
N THR A 53 0.81 -14.26 -3.92
CA THR A 53 1.73 -15.39 -3.71
C THR A 53 2.92 -14.97 -2.85
N THR A 54 3.42 -13.75 -3.04
CA THR A 54 4.48 -13.15 -2.22
C THR A 54 4.04 -12.99 -0.76
N ILE A 55 2.88 -12.38 -0.53
CA ILE A 55 2.34 -12.16 0.83
C ILE A 55 2.09 -13.49 1.53
N ALA A 56 1.49 -14.46 0.83
CA ALA A 56 1.25 -15.78 1.39
C ALA A 56 2.55 -16.47 1.82
N ALA A 57 3.60 -16.42 0.98
CA ALA A 57 4.90 -16.99 1.32
C ALA A 57 5.58 -16.27 2.49
N ILE A 58 5.66 -14.93 2.48
CA ILE A 58 6.26 -14.13 3.56
C ILE A 58 5.51 -14.34 4.87
N SER A 59 4.19 -14.52 4.83
CA SER A 59 3.39 -14.77 6.03
C SER A 59 3.81 -16.01 6.81
N GLN A 60 4.39 -17.00 6.14
CA GLN A 60 4.88 -18.23 6.78
C GLN A 60 6.34 -18.14 7.26
N LEU A 61 7.04 -17.07 6.86
CA LEU A 61 8.44 -16.81 7.23
C LEU A 61 8.55 -15.72 8.31
N THR A 62 7.43 -15.12 8.66
CA THR A 62 7.30 -14.08 9.71
C THR A 62 6.21 -14.48 10.70
N SER A 63 6.18 -13.87 11.88
CA SER A 63 5.27 -14.28 12.96
C SER A 63 4.44 -13.15 13.57
N ARG A 64 4.89 -11.91 13.49
CA ARG A 64 4.29 -10.74 14.15
C ARG A 64 3.93 -9.62 13.20
N ILE A 65 4.79 -9.34 12.22
CA ILE A 65 4.65 -8.21 11.30
C ILE A 65 3.38 -8.39 10.45
N ARG A 66 2.62 -7.31 10.29
CA ARG A 66 1.43 -7.30 9.45
C ARG A 66 1.82 -7.25 7.96
N LEU A 67 0.93 -7.66 7.09
CA LEU A 67 1.21 -7.87 5.67
C LEU A 67 0.10 -7.25 4.82
N GLY A 68 0.46 -6.45 3.81
CA GLY A 68 -0.54 -5.83 2.95
C GLY A 68 -0.05 -5.52 1.53
N GLN A 69 -0.97 -5.07 0.71
CA GLN A 69 -0.67 -4.45 -0.59
C GLN A 69 -0.91 -2.95 -0.52
N MET A 70 -0.05 -2.15 -1.12
CA MET A 70 -0.24 -0.71 -1.25
C MET A 70 -0.02 -0.28 -2.72
N VAL A 71 -1.07 -0.46 -3.51
CA VAL A 71 -2.37 -1.11 -3.28
C VAL A 71 -2.65 -2.17 -4.34
N GLY A 72 -3.44 -3.17 -3.98
CA GLY A 72 -3.97 -4.13 -4.94
C GLY A 72 -4.77 -3.44 -6.03
N CYS A 73 -4.55 -3.82 -7.29
CA CYS A 73 -5.32 -3.28 -8.41
C CYS A 73 -6.69 -3.97 -8.50
N ASN A 74 -7.75 -3.18 -8.34
CA ASN A 74 -9.12 -3.67 -8.37
C ASN A 74 -9.46 -4.47 -9.63
N SER A 75 -8.93 -4.07 -10.77
CA SER A 75 -9.29 -4.66 -12.07
C SER A 75 -8.61 -5.99 -12.37
N TYR A 76 -7.59 -6.39 -11.61
CA TYR A 76 -6.81 -7.59 -11.92
C TYR A 76 -7.44 -8.90 -11.41
N ARG A 77 -8.45 -8.81 -10.54
CA ARG A 77 -9.12 -10.00 -9.99
C ARG A 77 -10.62 -9.79 -9.86
N ASN A 78 -11.39 -10.84 -10.14
CA ASN A 78 -12.81 -10.84 -9.83
C ASN A 78 -13.03 -10.68 -8.32
N PRO A 79 -14.00 -9.87 -7.86
CA PRO A 79 -14.23 -9.62 -6.43
C PRO A 79 -14.46 -10.89 -5.60
N GLY A 80 -15.16 -11.87 -6.15
CA GLY A 80 -15.40 -13.15 -5.46
C GLY A 80 -14.11 -13.95 -5.25
N LEU A 81 -13.23 -14.00 -6.27
CA LEU A 81 -11.91 -14.61 -6.13
C LEU A 81 -11.05 -13.83 -5.15
N LEU A 82 -11.09 -12.49 -5.21
CA LEU A 82 -10.33 -11.63 -4.31
C LEU A 82 -10.76 -11.84 -2.84
N ALA A 83 -12.06 -11.96 -2.56
CA ALA A 83 -12.55 -12.30 -1.23
C ALA A 83 -12.00 -13.63 -0.72
N LYS A 84 -11.91 -14.66 -1.60
CA LYS A 84 -11.32 -15.97 -1.26
C LYS A 84 -9.82 -15.86 -0.99
N ILE A 85 -9.07 -15.15 -1.83
CA ILE A 85 -7.63 -14.95 -1.65
C ILE A 85 -7.37 -14.26 -0.31
N THR A 86 -8.02 -13.13 -0.07
CA THR A 86 -7.81 -12.31 1.12
C THR A 86 -8.18 -13.05 2.40
N SER A 87 -9.33 -13.76 2.42
CA SER A 87 -9.71 -14.55 3.58
C SER A 87 -8.74 -15.71 3.84
N THR A 88 -8.25 -16.35 2.78
CA THR A 88 -7.25 -17.42 2.90
C THR A 88 -5.93 -16.88 3.46
N VAL A 89 -5.44 -15.76 2.93
CA VAL A 89 -4.21 -15.11 3.41
C VAL A 89 -4.35 -14.65 4.87
N ASP A 90 -5.52 -14.15 5.25
CA ASP A 90 -5.78 -13.78 6.65
C ASP A 90 -5.67 -15.00 7.59
N VAL A 91 -6.23 -16.13 7.19
CA VAL A 91 -6.15 -17.39 7.98
C VAL A 91 -4.71 -17.89 8.05
N ILE A 92 -4.00 -18.02 6.93
CA ILE A 92 -2.63 -18.57 6.93
C ILE A 92 -1.61 -17.66 7.58
N SER A 93 -1.87 -16.34 7.63
CA SER A 93 -1.04 -15.37 8.36
C SER A 93 -1.36 -15.26 9.85
N GLY A 94 -2.40 -15.96 10.34
CA GLY A 94 -2.85 -15.83 11.73
C GLY A 94 -3.51 -14.50 12.04
N GLY A 95 -4.24 -13.90 11.06
CA GLY A 95 -4.96 -12.64 11.26
C GLY A 95 -4.10 -11.38 11.10
N ARG A 96 -3.02 -11.44 10.29
CA ARG A 96 -2.09 -10.33 10.09
C ARG A 96 -2.29 -9.58 8.76
N LEU A 97 -3.32 -9.89 8.00
CA LEU A 97 -3.58 -9.21 6.74
C LEU A 97 -4.11 -7.79 6.96
N ASP A 98 -3.54 -6.82 6.24
CA ASP A 98 -4.08 -5.50 5.94
C ASP A 98 -4.45 -5.47 4.46
N TRP A 99 -5.75 -5.37 4.14
CA TRP A 99 -6.18 -5.43 2.75
C TRP A 99 -6.16 -4.05 2.10
N GLY A 100 -5.14 -3.79 1.30
CA GLY A 100 -5.02 -2.57 0.52
C GLY A 100 -5.57 -2.73 -0.90
N ILE A 101 -6.38 -1.78 -1.36
CA ILE A 101 -6.98 -1.79 -2.69
C ILE A 101 -7.09 -0.38 -3.28
N GLY A 102 -6.99 -0.28 -4.61
CA GLY A 102 -7.14 0.95 -5.37
C GLY A 102 -7.77 0.71 -6.75
N ALA A 103 -8.11 1.79 -7.44
CA ALA A 103 -8.80 1.72 -8.73
C ALA A 103 -7.92 1.27 -9.91
N GLY A 104 -6.60 1.17 -9.71
CA GLY A 104 -5.64 0.94 -10.79
C GLY A 104 -5.38 2.20 -11.63
N TRP A 105 -4.19 2.30 -12.20
CA TRP A 105 -3.76 3.51 -12.92
C TRP A 105 -2.79 3.25 -14.07
N TYR A 106 -2.03 2.16 -14.03
CA TYR A 106 -0.93 1.93 -14.95
C TYR A 106 -1.38 1.19 -16.22
N GLU A 107 -1.82 1.97 -17.20
CA GLU A 107 -2.44 1.51 -18.46
C GLU A 107 -1.60 0.47 -19.22
N SER A 108 -0.25 0.58 -19.14
CA SER A 108 0.67 -0.35 -19.80
C SER A 108 0.46 -1.80 -19.36
N GLU A 109 0.26 -2.03 -18.05
CA GLU A 109 -0.01 -3.37 -17.52
C GLU A 109 -1.36 -3.91 -17.97
N TYR A 110 -2.40 -3.07 -17.94
CA TYR A 110 -3.72 -3.48 -18.43
C TYR A 110 -3.64 -3.99 -19.88
N LYS A 111 -3.00 -3.23 -20.76
CA LYS A 111 -2.81 -3.63 -22.16
C LYS A 111 -1.93 -4.87 -22.30
N GLY A 112 -0.84 -4.95 -21.56
CA GLY A 112 0.13 -6.04 -21.63
C GLY A 112 -0.45 -7.38 -21.18
N TYR A 113 -1.35 -7.36 -20.20
CA TYR A 113 -1.95 -8.56 -19.62
C TYR A 113 -3.40 -8.81 -20.06
N GLY A 114 -3.91 -8.02 -21.03
CA GLY A 114 -5.23 -8.24 -21.62
C GLY A 114 -6.40 -7.79 -20.75
N TYR A 115 -6.17 -6.91 -19.77
CA TYR A 115 -7.23 -6.29 -19.00
C TYR A 115 -7.81 -5.07 -19.72
N GLU A 116 -9.11 -4.84 -19.56
CA GLU A 116 -9.73 -3.62 -20.05
C GLU A 116 -9.32 -2.41 -19.19
N PHE A 117 -8.74 -1.38 -19.80
CA PHE A 117 -8.46 -0.12 -19.13
C PHE A 117 -9.67 0.82 -19.27
N ALA A 118 -10.68 0.58 -18.43
CA ALA A 118 -11.89 1.40 -18.39
C ALA A 118 -11.58 2.85 -17.97
N LYS A 119 -12.50 3.78 -18.28
CA LYS A 119 -12.35 5.17 -17.84
C LYS A 119 -12.30 5.30 -16.30
N PRO A 120 -11.70 6.35 -15.75
CA PRO A 120 -11.50 6.50 -14.31
C PRO A 120 -12.77 6.34 -13.47
N SER A 121 -13.89 6.92 -13.91
CA SER A 121 -15.17 6.81 -13.18
C SER A 121 -15.68 5.38 -13.07
N ASP A 122 -15.48 4.56 -14.09
CA ASP A 122 -15.91 3.16 -14.05
C ASP A 122 -14.96 2.32 -13.20
N ARG A 123 -13.62 2.53 -13.29
CA ARG A 123 -12.66 1.85 -12.40
C ARG A 123 -12.92 2.14 -10.93
N ILE A 124 -13.30 3.39 -10.59
CA ILE A 124 -13.65 3.75 -9.19
C ILE A 124 -15.03 3.18 -8.81
N GLY A 125 -15.98 3.12 -9.72
CA GLY A 125 -17.25 2.42 -9.50
C GLY A 125 -17.06 0.92 -9.24
N MET A 126 -16.19 0.27 -10.04
CA MET A 126 -15.77 -1.11 -9.82
C MET A 126 -15.10 -1.30 -8.45
N LEU A 127 -14.22 -0.38 -8.04
CA LEU A 127 -13.58 -0.40 -6.72
C LEU A 127 -14.62 -0.38 -5.59
N ARG A 128 -15.64 0.49 -5.68
CA ARG A 128 -16.72 0.55 -4.69
C ARG A 128 -17.43 -0.80 -4.57
N GLU A 129 -17.93 -1.32 -5.70
CA GLU A 129 -18.65 -2.60 -5.71
C GLU A 129 -17.77 -3.76 -5.22
N THR A 130 -16.48 -3.76 -5.56
CA THR A 130 -15.53 -4.77 -5.06
C THR A 130 -15.41 -4.72 -3.54
N VAL A 131 -15.28 -3.54 -2.95
CA VAL A 131 -15.18 -3.44 -1.48
C VAL A 131 -16.48 -3.90 -0.81
N GLU A 132 -17.63 -3.55 -1.35
CA GLU A 132 -18.93 -4.00 -0.85
C GLU A 132 -19.07 -5.53 -0.93
N ILE A 133 -18.74 -6.12 -2.07
CA ILE A 133 -18.78 -7.57 -2.29
C ILE A 133 -17.84 -8.30 -1.35
N VAL A 134 -16.59 -7.87 -1.26
CA VAL A 134 -15.57 -8.54 -0.43
C VAL A 134 -15.95 -8.48 1.05
N LYS A 135 -16.38 -7.32 1.55
CA LYS A 135 -16.86 -7.19 2.94
C LYS A 135 -18.10 -8.06 3.19
N SER A 136 -19.04 -8.13 2.26
CA SER A 136 -20.21 -9.03 2.35
C SER A 136 -19.78 -10.50 2.41
N MET A 137 -18.90 -10.93 1.52
CA MET A 137 -18.41 -12.31 1.48
C MET A 137 -17.62 -12.70 2.74
N TRP A 138 -16.93 -11.78 3.39
CA TRP A 138 -16.23 -12.04 4.66
C TRP A 138 -17.16 -12.19 5.85
N THR A 139 -18.33 -11.53 5.83
CA THR A 139 -19.19 -11.38 7.01
C THR A 139 -20.51 -12.14 6.92
N GLN A 140 -21.05 -12.32 5.70
CA GLN A 140 -22.32 -13.01 5.49
C GLN A 140 -22.11 -14.49 5.18
N GLU A 141 -23.11 -15.32 5.45
CA GLU A 141 -23.12 -16.74 5.08
C GLU A 141 -23.03 -16.91 3.56
N GLU A 142 -23.89 -16.23 2.83
CA GLU A 142 -23.91 -16.15 1.37
C GLU A 142 -23.99 -14.69 0.91
N THR A 143 -23.39 -14.37 -0.22
CA THR A 143 -23.46 -13.06 -0.85
C THR A 143 -24.17 -13.13 -2.19
N THR A 144 -25.26 -12.40 -2.32
CA THR A 144 -25.91 -12.07 -3.60
C THR A 144 -25.73 -10.58 -3.83
N TYR A 145 -25.24 -10.19 -5.00
CA TYR A 145 -24.98 -8.80 -5.36
C TYR A 145 -25.41 -8.52 -6.81
N ASP A 146 -26.20 -7.49 -7.03
CA ASP A 146 -26.67 -7.04 -8.35
C ASP A 146 -26.25 -5.59 -8.59
N GLY A 147 -24.96 -5.42 -8.88
CA GLY A 147 -24.36 -4.11 -9.15
C GLY A 147 -24.37 -3.75 -10.64
N LYS A 148 -23.83 -2.57 -10.90
CA LYS A 148 -23.61 -2.11 -12.27
C LYS A 148 -22.48 -2.88 -12.97
N TYR A 149 -21.41 -3.19 -12.24
CA TYR A 149 -20.21 -3.81 -12.79
C TYR A 149 -20.09 -5.29 -12.46
N TYR A 150 -20.60 -5.71 -11.32
CA TYR A 150 -20.51 -7.09 -10.87
C TYR A 150 -21.87 -7.66 -10.50
N LYS A 151 -22.06 -8.92 -10.84
CA LYS A 151 -23.26 -9.69 -10.46
C LYS A 151 -22.84 -11.01 -9.84
N MET A 152 -23.37 -11.31 -8.68
CA MET A 152 -23.08 -12.54 -7.94
C MET A 152 -24.37 -13.14 -7.40
N GLN A 153 -24.43 -14.46 -7.38
CA GLN A 153 -25.59 -15.20 -6.87
C GLN A 153 -25.12 -16.24 -5.86
N ARG A 154 -25.52 -16.08 -4.59
CA ARG A 154 -25.28 -17.02 -3.50
C ARG A 154 -23.81 -17.43 -3.38
N ALA A 155 -22.89 -16.48 -3.53
CA ALA A 155 -21.46 -16.74 -3.43
C ALA A 155 -21.08 -17.02 -1.97
N ASN A 156 -20.32 -18.09 -1.75
CA ASN A 156 -19.81 -18.49 -0.45
C ASN A 156 -18.31 -18.16 -0.33
N CYS A 157 -17.89 -17.68 0.83
CA CYS A 157 -16.50 -17.48 1.19
C CYS A 157 -16.21 -18.17 2.53
N ASP A 158 -15.65 -19.37 2.44
CA ASP A 158 -15.20 -20.16 3.58
C ASP A 158 -13.81 -20.75 3.27
N PRO A 159 -12.79 -20.58 4.16
CA PRO A 159 -12.90 -20.01 5.49
C PRO A 159 -13.20 -18.50 5.49
N LYS A 160 -13.88 -18.05 6.53
CA LYS A 160 -13.99 -16.61 6.83
C LYS A 160 -12.65 -16.10 7.39
N PRO A 161 -12.34 -14.80 7.26
CA PRO A 161 -11.18 -14.22 7.90
C PRO A 161 -11.18 -14.44 9.43
N LEU A 162 -9.99 -14.55 10.02
CA LEU A 162 -9.82 -14.62 11.48
C LEU A 162 -10.12 -13.28 12.14
N GLN A 163 -9.72 -12.18 11.49
CA GLN A 163 -9.94 -10.83 12.01
C GLN A 163 -11.45 -10.49 12.03
N LYS A 164 -11.92 -9.84 13.11
CA LYS A 164 -13.32 -9.47 13.29
C LYS A 164 -13.45 -7.96 13.48
N PRO A 165 -14.45 -7.32 12.85
CA PRO A 165 -15.46 -7.94 11.95
C PRO A 165 -14.88 -8.44 10.64
N ASN A 166 -13.75 -7.91 10.18
CA ASN A 166 -13.01 -8.27 8.96
C ASN A 166 -11.57 -7.71 9.01
N PRO A 167 -10.67 -8.13 8.13
CA PRO A 167 -9.38 -7.46 7.92
C PRO A 167 -9.56 -5.97 7.65
N PRO A 168 -8.67 -5.09 8.15
CA PRO A 168 -8.75 -3.66 7.87
C PRO A 168 -8.71 -3.38 6.37
N VAL A 169 -9.64 -2.54 5.90
CA VAL A 169 -9.76 -2.13 4.51
C VAL A 169 -8.98 -0.84 4.30
N TRP A 170 -7.89 -0.93 3.55
CA TRP A 170 -7.08 0.21 3.17
C TRP A 170 -7.42 0.62 1.73
N ILE A 171 -7.79 1.88 1.52
CA ILE A 171 -8.04 2.39 0.17
C ILE A 171 -6.98 3.43 -0.17
N GLY A 172 -6.24 3.16 -1.25
CA GLY A 172 -5.22 4.06 -1.77
C GLY A 172 -5.70 4.88 -2.96
N GLY A 173 -5.24 6.13 -3.00
CA GLY A 173 -5.51 7.07 -4.06
C GLY A 173 -6.13 8.38 -3.58
N GLY A 174 -5.72 9.48 -4.21
CA GLY A 174 -6.08 10.85 -3.80
C GLY A 174 -7.10 11.55 -4.73
N GLY A 175 -7.85 10.81 -5.55
CA GLY A 175 -8.87 11.39 -6.43
C GLY A 175 -9.98 12.09 -5.66
N GLU A 176 -10.05 13.42 -5.78
CA GLU A 176 -10.82 14.30 -4.88
C GLU A 176 -12.33 14.05 -4.91
N GLN A 177 -12.90 13.80 -6.10
CA GLN A 177 -14.36 13.70 -6.27
C GLN A 177 -14.91 12.29 -6.03
N LEU A 178 -14.20 11.26 -6.49
CA LEU A 178 -14.72 9.91 -6.51
C LEU A 178 -13.97 8.98 -5.54
N THR A 179 -12.63 8.96 -5.58
CA THR A 179 -11.86 8.02 -4.74
C THR A 179 -12.02 8.35 -3.26
N LEU A 180 -11.86 9.63 -2.87
CA LEU A 180 -12.05 10.04 -1.46
C LEU A 180 -13.49 9.87 -0.99
N ARG A 181 -14.47 9.83 -1.91
CA ARG A 181 -15.85 9.44 -1.59
C ARG A 181 -15.94 7.96 -1.20
N VAL A 182 -15.32 7.06 -1.98
CA VAL A 182 -15.28 5.63 -1.66
C VAL A 182 -14.52 5.38 -0.35
N VAL A 183 -13.44 6.14 -0.10
CA VAL A 183 -12.73 6.11 1.19
C VAL A 183 -13.67 6.46 2.34
N ALA A 184 -14.41 7.56 2.25
CA ALA A 184 -15.36 7.98 3.29
C ALA A 184 -16.45 6.93 3.55
N GLU A 185 -16.90 6.23 2.52
CA GLU A 185 -17.97 5.23 2.62
C GLU A 185 -17.47 3.90 3.22
N HIS A 186 -16.23 3.48 2.91
CA HIS A 186 -15.85 2.07 3.09
C HIS A 186 -14.52 1.81 3.79
N ALA A 187 -13.56 2.77 3.79
CA ALA A 187 -12.21 2.49 4.27
C ALA A 187 -12.08 2.55 5.80
N ASP A 188 -11.28 1.66 6.36
CA ASP A 188 -10.78 1.79 7.74
C ASP A 188 -9.49 2.63 7.77
N VAL A 189 -8.74 2.60 6.65
CA VAL A 189 -7.51 3.36 6.47
C VAL A 189 -7.46 3.96 5.07
N ALA A 190 -7.14 5.24 5.00
CA ALA A 190 -6.88 5.97 3.77
C ALA A 190 -5.37 6.11 3.54
N ASN A 191 -4.92 5.98 2.29
CA ASN A 191 -3.55 6.29 1.90
C ASN A 191 -3.56 7.27 0.73
N PHE A 192 -3.10 8.51 0.96
CA PHE A 192 -3.14 9.59 -0.03
C PHE A 192 -2.11 10.69 0.28
N GLY A 193 -1.84 11.50 -0.74
CA GLY A 193 -0.93 12.65 -0.66
C GLY A 193 0.51 12.28 -1.00
N SER A 194 1.28 13.29 -1.44
CA SER A 194 2.70 13.19 -1.77
C SER A 194 3.55 14.19 -0.98
N SER A 195 2.94 15.29 -0.50
CA SER A 195 3.55 16.30 0.36
C SER A 195 2.64 16.62 1.55
N VAL A 196 3.17 17.32 2.56
CA VAL A 196 2.39 17.76 3.73
C VAL A 196 1.20 18.62 3.30
N ASP A 197 1.43 19.57 2.39
CA ASP A 197 0.37 20.47 1.92
C ASP A 197 -0.71 19.72 1.14
N GLU A 198 -0.33 18.78 0.29
CA GLU A 198 -1.27 17.92 -0.41
C GLU A 198 -2.04 17.03 0.56
N PHE A 199 -1.37 16.46 1.55
CA PHE A 199 -2.01 15.66 2.60
C PHE A 199 -3.09 16.46 3.34
N ILE A 200 -2.79 17.69 3.79
CA ILE A 200 -3.73 18.59 4.44
C ILE A 200 -4.94 18.87 3.53
N LYS A 201 -4.67 19.19 2.27
CA LYS A 201 -5.73 19.44 1.27
C LYS A 201 -6.65 18.23 1.10
N LYS A 202 -6.06 17.03 0.91
CA LYS A 202 -6.83 15.79 0.71
C LYS A 202 -7.62 15.39 1.95
N ARG A 203 -7.05 15.58 3.15
CA ARG A 203 -7.75 15.37 4.41
C ARG A 203 -8.99 16.26 4.54
N ALA A 204 -8.88 17.55 4.21
CA ALA A 204 -10.02 18.47 4.25
C ALA A 204 -11.14 18.07 3.26
N ILE A 205 -10.78 17.50 2.11
CA ILE A 205 -11.76 16.98 1.15
C ILE A 205 -12.40 15.69 1.66
N LEU A 206 -11.61 14.77 2.24
CA LEU A 206 -12.13 13.57 2.87
C LEU A 206 -13.14 13.90 3.98
N GLN A 207 -12.84 14.88 4.83
CA GLN A 207 -13.74 15.35 5.88
C GLN A 207 -15.09 15.80 5.33
N LYS A 208 -15.11 16.54 4.19
CA LYS A 208 -16.37 16.92 3.53
C LYS A 208 -17.15 15.71 3.05
N HIS A 209 -16.49 14.71 2.46
CA HIS A 209 -17.16 13.48 2.06
C HIS A 209 -17.69 12.69 3.25
N CYS A 210 -16.95 12.62 4.35
CA CYS A 210 -17.39 11.98 5.59
C CYS A 210 -18.66 12.66 6.14
N THR A 211 -18.69 14.00 6.15
CA THR A 211 -19.90 14.75 6.54
C THR A 211 -21.12 14.39 5.67
N VAL A 212 -20.93 14.26 4.36
CA VAL A 212 -22.02 13.90 3.43
C VAL A 212 -22.56 12.50 3.67
N VAL A 213 -21.69 11.54 4.03
CA VAL A 213 -22.11 10.14 4.28
C VAL A 213 -22.47 9.88 5.75
N GLY A 214 -22.37 10.88 6.61
CA GLY A 214 -22.70 10.76 8.03
C GLY A 214 -21.69 9.94 8.83
N ARG A 215 -20.40 9.95 8.43
CA ARG A 215 -19.33 9.22 9.08
C ARG A 215 -18.35 10.18 9.77
N ASP A 216 -17.86 9.78 10.95
CA ASP A 216 -16.77 10.47 11.62
C ASP A 216 -15.44 10.27 10.87
N GLU A 217 -14.79 11.36 10.49
CA GLU A 217 -13.49 11.33 9.78
C GLU A 217 -12.39 10.74 10.65
N ASP A 218 -12.45 10.92 11.97
CA ASP A 218 -11.46 10.37 12.90
C ASP A 218 -11.54 8.84 13.04
N SER A 219 -12.65 8.23 12.62
CA SER A 219 -12.76 6.77 12.50
C SER A 219 -11.91 6.18 11.38
N ILE A 220 -11.36 7.02 10.48
CA ILE A 220 -10.52 6.61 9.36
C ILE A 220 -9.08 7.01 9.68
N ARG A 221 -8.17 6.04 9.79
CA ARG A 221 -6.74 6.33 9.88
C ARG A 221 -6.25 6.92 8.55
N LYS A 222 -5.40 7.93 8.59
CA LYS A 222 -4.85 8.61 7.42
C LYS A 222 -3.36 8.33 7.34
N THR A 223 -2.91 7.76 6.24
CA THR A 223 -1.53 7.33 6.04
C THR A 223 -0.96 7.87 4.73
N ILE A 224 0.35 7.84 4.62
CA ILE A 224 1.08 8.22 3.41
C ILE A 224 2.09 7.13 3.05
N SER A 225 2.27 6.89 1.74
CA SER A 225 3.41 6.16 1.19
C SER A 225 4.45 7.15 0.70
N SER A 226 5.70 6.96 1.05
CA SER A 226 6.79 7.85 0.66
C SER A 226 8.07 7.09 0.35
N GLU A 227 8.83 7.56 -0.63
CA GLU A 227 10.23 7.21 -0.75
C GLU A 227 10.98 7.63 0.52
N VAL A 228 11.94 6.81 0.93
CA VAL A 228 12.80 7.10 2.08
C VAL A 228 14.23 6.81 1.71
N PHE A 229 15.09 7.78 2.00
CA PHE A 229 16.54 7.65 1.88
C PHE A 229 17.22 8.38 3.04
N ILE A 230 17.93 7.63 3.88
CA ILE A 230 18.56 8.16 5.10
C ILE A 230 20.03 7.81 5.10
N ARG A 231 20.87 8.81 5.44
CA ARG A 231 22.28 8.65 5.75
C ARG A 231 22.63 9.43 7.01
N GLU A 232 23.71 9.05 7.67
CA GLU A 232 24.15 9.71 8.92
C GLU A 232 24.55 11.16 8.69
N THR A 233 25.08 11.50 7.50
CA THR A 233 25.60 12.83 7.19
C THR A 233 24.99 13.41 5.91
N GLU A 234 24.99 14.72 5.83
CA GLU A 234 24.56 15.46 4.64
C GLU A 234 25.46 15.18 3.42
N GLU A 235 26.77 14.99 3.67
CA GLU A 235 27.73 14.66 2.62
C GLU A 235 27.42 13.36 1.92
N GLU A 236 27.04 12.34 2.67
CA GLU A 236 26.63 11.03 2.11
C GLU A 236 25.35 11.15 1.27
N ILE A 237 24.40 11.98 1.69
CA ILE A 237 23.17 12.23 0.94
C ILE A 237 23.48 12.95 -0.38
N ILE A 238 24.35 13.95 -0.34
CA ILE A 238 24.78 14.70 -1.53
C ILE A 238 25.52 13.77 -2.52
N GLN A 239 26.41 12.91 -2.00
CA GLN A 239 27.17 11.95 -2.82
C GLN A 239 26.29 10.92 -3.51
N ALA A 240 25.20 10.49 -2.88
CA ALA A 240 24.24 9.57 -3.47
C ALA A 240 23.48 10.18 -4.65
N GLY A 241 23.38 11.51 -4.71
CA GLY A 241 22.61 12.21 -5.74
C GLY A 241 21.10 11.92 -5.64
N SER A 242 20.44 11.76 -6.78
CA SER A 242 19.03 11.37 -6.81
C SER A 242 18.87 9.90 -7.18
N LEU A 243 18.30 9.12 -6.28
CA LEU A 243 17.88 7.73 -6.52
C LEU A 243 16.42 7.63 -6.96
N ASN A 244 15.81 8.76 -7.30
CA ASN A 244 14.41 8.82 -7.68
C ASN A 244 14.14 8.16 -9.03
N VAL A 245 13.35 7.11 -9.05
CA VAL A 245 13.01 6.35 -10.28
C VAL A 245 12.09 7.11 -11.24
N TRP A 246 11.47 8.21 -10.79
CA TRP A 246 10.56 9.06 -11.59
C TRP A 246 11.29 10.17 -12.35
N GLY A 247 12.61 10.24 -12.24
CA GLY A 247 13.44 11.22 -12.94
C GLY A 247 13.45 12.61 -12.32
N LYS A 248 13.08 12.76 -11.05
CA LYS A 248 13.18 14.02 -10.30
C LYS A 248 14.63 14.34 -10.00
N ASP A 249 14.98 15.62 -10.00
CA ASP A 249 16.28 16.06 -9.52
C ASP A 249 16.42 15.90 -8.00
N ALA A 250 17.64 16.06 -7.48
CA ALA A 250 17.92 15.83 -6.06
C ALA A 250 17.15 16.79 -5.14
N ALA A 251 16.93 18.04 -5.55
CA ALA A 251 16.24 19.04 -4.74
C ALA A 251 14.73 18.75 -4.69
N GLU A 252 14.12 18.43 -5.83
CA GLU A 252 12.73 18.05 -5.93
C GLU A 252 12.45 16.76 -5.14
N TRP A 253 13.31 15.75 -5.32
CA TRP A 253 13.23 14.49 -4.60
C TRP A 253 13.29 14.68 -3.08
N ARG A 254 14.28 15.46 -2.61
CA ARG A 254 14.39 15.78 -1.18
C ARG A 254 13.22 16.55 -0.62
N ASN A 255 12.55 17.36 -1.43
CA ASN A 255 11.37 18.10 -0.99
C ASN A 255 10.15 17.20 -0.83
N GLU A 256 9.92 16.28 -1.75
CA GLU A 256 8.70 15.46 -1.78
C GLU A 256 8.83 14.14 -1.01
N ALA A 257 10.03 13.57 -0.90
CA ALA A 257 10.27 12.30 -0.23
C ALA A 257 10.90 12.48 1.18
N LEU A 258 10.93 11.43 1.97
CA LEU A 258 11.61 11.39 3.28
C LEU A 258 13.11 11.17 3.09
N VAL A 259 13.79 12.17 2.57
CA VAL A 259 15.22 12.16 2.26
C VAL A 259 15.97 13.12 3.17
N GLY A 260 17.02 12.64 3.85
CA GLY A 260 17.82 13.46 4.76
C GLY A 260 18.56 12.66 5.82
N THR A 261 19.14 13.36 6.78
CA THR A 261 19.63 12.75 8.02
C THR A 261 18.47 12.26 8.88
N PRO A 262 18.70 11.41 9.90
CA PRO A 262 17.63 10.96 10.80
C PRO A 262 16.82 12.11 11.41
N ASP A 263 17.48 13.22 11.79
CA ASP A 263 16.82 14.39 12.37
C ASP A 263 15.93 15.11 11.35
N GLN A 264 16.43 15.33 10.13
CA GLN A 264 15.67 15.96 9.05
C GLN A 264 14.44 15.14 8.66
N VAL A 265 14.57 13.81 8.61
CA VAL A 265 13.46 12.91 8.33
C VAL A 265 12.45 12.91 9.48
N SER A 266 12.93 12.90 10.73
CA SER A 266 12.04 12.98 11.90
C SER A 266 11.25 14.29 11.93
N GLU A 267 11.89 15.42 11.63
CA GLU A 267 11.23 16.73 11.55
C GLU A 267 10.14 16.76 10.47
N LYS A 268 10.40 16.14 9.32
CA LYS A 268 9.41 16.03 8.23
C LYS A 268 8.24 15.11 8.61
N ILE A 269 8.51 13.99 9.28
CA ILE A 269 7.48 13.09 9.82
C ILE A 269 6.61 13.83 10.83
N GLN A 270 7.20 14.62 11.75
CA GLN A 270 6.45 15.39 12.72
C GLN A 270 5.42 16.33 12.04
N ARG A 271 5.81 17.00 10.96
CA ARG A 271 4.87 17.85 10.19
C ARG A 271 3.67 17.08 9.64
N TYR A 272 3.84 15.83 9.21
CA TYR A 272 2.72 14.98 8.80
C TYR A 272 1.85 14.56 9.99
N LEU A 273 2.46 14.23 11.14
CA LEU A 273 1.71 13.89 12.36
C LEU A 273 0.88 15.08 12.84
N ASP A 274 1.45 16.29 12.83
CA ASP A 274 0.74 17.53 13.16
C ASP A 274 -0.43 17.82 12.21
N ALA A 275 -0.31 17.37 10.95
CA ALA A 275 -1.38 17.44 9.96
C ALA A 275 -2.44 16.31 10.13
N GLY A 276 -2.25 15.39 11.08
CA GLY A 276 -3.15 14.29 11.40
C GLY A 276 -2.89 12.99 10.61
N CYS A 277 -1.69 12.82 10.06
CA CYS A 277 -1.23 11.53 9.57
C CYS A 277 -1.05 10.57 10.74
N THR A 278 -1.43 9.32 10.58
CA THR A 278 -1.36 8.30 11.64
C THR A 278 -0.44 7.14 11.31
N GLY A 279 0.22 7.17 10.16
CA GLY A 279 1.13 6.10 9.76
C GLY A 279 1.81 6.34 8.43
N PHE A 280 2.95 5.70 8.27
CA PHE A 280 3.81 5.81 7.11
C PHE A 280 4.10 4.44 6.50
N ILE A 281 4.09 4.37 5.18
CA ILE A 281 4.55 3.21 4.40
C ILE A 281 5.81 3.66 3.65
N PRO A 282 6.99 3.51 4.29
CA PRO A 282 8.26 3.88 3.67
C PRO A 282 8.68 2.84 2.64
N TRP A 283 9.21 3.28 1.49
CA TRP A 283 9.93 2.42 0.57
C TRP A 283 11.34 2.96 0.35
N CYS A 284 12.33 2.14 0.72
CA CYS A 284 13.71 2.55 0.72
C CYS A 284 14.25 2.64 -0.70
N SER A 285 14.76 3.82 -1.11
CA SER A 285 15.25 4.05 -2.47
C SER A 285 16.60 3.38 -2.74
N ASP A 286 17.31 2.98 -1.70
CA ASP A 286 18.61 2.29 -1.77
C ASP A 286 18.51 0.77 -1.76
N TYR A 287 17.28 0.23 -1.81
CA TYR A 287 17.08 -1.22 -1.91
C TYR A 287 17.88 -1.81 -3.09
N PRO A 288 18.60 -2.91 -2.95
CA PRO A 288 18.55 -3.90 -1.87
C PRO A 288 19.43 -3.61 -0.66
N SER A 289 20.09 -2.45 -0.56
CA SER A 289 20.75 -2.05 0.69
C SER A 289 19.73 -1.98 1.82
N THR A 290 20.15 -2.34 3.03
CA THR A 290 19.31 -2.26 4.23
C THR A 290 19.64 -1.05 5.10
N GLU A 291 20.59 -0.21 4.67
CA GLU A 291 21.09 0.90 5.49
C GLU A 291 19.99 1.90 5.85
N THR A 292 19.21 2.35 4.85
CA THR A 292 18.07 3.23 5.10
C THR A 292 17.03 2.57 6.02
N LEU A 293 16.72 1.29 5.79
CA LEU A 293 15.79 0.53 6.63
C LEU A 293 16.27 0.47 8.10
N GLU A 294 17.55 0.19 8.31
CA GLU A 294 18.12 0.09 9.63
C GLU A 294 18.22 1.45 10.35
N LEU A 295 18.64 2.51 9.65
CA LEU A 295 18.69 3.86 10.20
C LEU A 295 17.30 4.36 10.57
N PHE A 296 16.30 4.13 9.71
CA PHE A 296 14.92 4.49 10.02
C PHE A 296 14.44 3.80 11.30
N ALA A 297 14.68 2.49 11.43
CA ALA A 297 14.28 1.74 12.63
C ALA A 297 15.02 2.19 13.89
N LYS A 298 16.32 2.44 13.80
CA LYS A 298 17.18 2.71 14.96
C LYS A 298 17.17 4.17 15.41
N LYS A 299 16.99 5.12 14.46
CA LYS A 299 17.19 6.56 14.71
C LYS A 299 15.91 7.39 14.56
N VAL A 300 14.94 6.92 13.76
CA VAL A 300 13.73 7.70 13.45
C VAL A 300 12.52 7.15 14.23
N ILE A 301 12.19 5.87 14.09
CA ILE A 301 11.01 5.26 14.76
C ILE A 301 10.98 5.53 16.28
N PRO A 302 12.09 5.45 17.04
CA PRO A 302 12.06 5.68 18.49
C PRO A 302 11.59 7.07 18.92
N ASN A 303 11.66 8.07 18.03
CA ASN A 303 11.20 9.44 18.32
C ASN A 303 9.66 9.54 18.37
N PHE A 304 8.92 8.50 17.91
CA PHE A 304 7.46 8.53 17.72
C PHE A 304 6.72 7.38 18.44
N ARG A 305 7.44 6.59 19.24
CA ARG A 305 6.89 5.48 20.04
C ARG A 305 6.88 5.74 21.53
#